data_54acc513f9b63dbed56714dfd188a5fe
#
_entry.id   54acc513f9b63dbed56714dfd188a5fe
#
_cell.length_a   1.000
_cell.length_b   1.000
_cell.length_c   1.000
_cell.angle_alpha   90.00
_cell.angle_beta   90.00
_cell.angle_gamma   90.00
#
_symmetry.space_group_name_H-M   'P 1'
#
loop_
_entity.id
_entity.type
_entity.pdbx_description
1 polymer ?
#
loop_
_entity_poly.entity_id
_entity_poly.type
_entity_poly.pdbx_seq_one_letter_code
_entity_poly.pdbx_strand_id
1 'polypeptide(L)'
;LFPLTLQGLITLLLAAYALRVYGYGAMDLVVFSLAICALSILIFSLFCCVISGIFIQRRVRASLDQLASSIEPIKVEAGYPNETGFLLPALNYFPLVKLSWRVIYPDFVDTRIRAAADGKLVEEIVPEKRCKTEQVTRLFTVSDVLGFCRYSWQQKQDISCSALPKTNTVKPLPLLRSLTAEDGIPNPSGDPDGDRMEIRPYVPGDSVRNIMWKVYARNRQLNVRLAEKSVFHSNRTVAYLLSSDNDEAAAAVARVALETGALGDDWAFSADGSEIPATTLPAALDAIAKSRAIGNPLDYGLDDFLTQSVGQAGAHCIVFAAAEFAPWFEQLKKTISRFPGRFSLVLATDGFNETEQLKLWQRLLLQDAAAGEKTNEFGGSRADLLKLLTALGQLVESTTVVDRKTGLSFDQNLRKV
;
A
#
# COMPACT_ATOMS: atom_id res chain seq x y z
N LEU A 1 23.71 22.75 10.12
CA LEU A 1 23.29 21.89 11.23
C LEU A 1 24.37 21.95 12.30
N PHE A 2 23.96 22.36 13.51
CA PHE A 2 24.91 22.54 14.62
C PHE A 2 25.41 21.17 15.10
N PRO A 3 26.73 20.92 15.18
CA PRO A 3 27.26 19.59 15.44
C PRO A 3 27.16 19.11 16.88
N LEU A 4 26.72 19.96 17.82
CA LEU A 4 26.51 19.61 19.23
C LEU A 4 25.09 19.10 19.45
N THR A 5 24.96 18.03 20.24
CA THR A 5 23.66 17.53 20.71
C THR A 5 23.19 18.40 21.92
N LEU A 6 21.94 18.22 22.32
CA LEU A 6 21.43 18.87 23.54
C LEU A 6 22.27 18.49 24.75
N GLN A 7 22.68 17.23 24.86
CA GLN A 7 23.56 16.74 25.94
C GLN A 7 24.93 17.43 25.92
N GLY A 8 25.54 17.56 24.72
CA GLY A 8 26.80 18.27 24.53
C GLY A 8 26.69 19.76 24.89
N LEU A 9 25.57 20.40 24.56
CA LEU A 9 25.31 21.79 24.90
C LEU A 9 25.18 21.98 26.43
N ILE A 10 24.41 21.11 27.10
CA ILE A 10 24.28 21.14 28.57
C ILE A 10 25.62 20.93 29.23
N THR A 11 26.43 19.97 28.79
CA THR A 11 27.77 19.71 29.32
C THR A 11 28.69 20.90 29.10
N LEU A 12 28.63 21.55 27.93
CA LEU A 12 29.38 22.78 27.65
C LEU A 12 29.03 23.91 28.65
N LEU A 13 27.72 24.15 28.83
CA LEU A 13 27.23 25.20 29.74
C LEU A 13 27.61 24.92 31.20
N LEU A 14 27.46 23.67 31.65
CA LEU A 14 27.84 23.28 33.02
C LEU A 14 29.34 23.40 33.23
N ALA A 15 30.17 22.95 32.30
CA ALA A 15 31.63 23.08 32.41
C ALA A 15 32.07 24.55 32.39
N ALA A 16 31.48 25.39 31.54
CA ALA A 16 31.75 26.80 31.48
C ALA A 16 31.32 27.53 32.77
N TYR A 17 30.15 27.18 33.32
CA TYR A 17 29.66 27.72 34.59
C TYR A 17 30.57 27.30 35.74
N ALA A 18 30.91 26.03 35.84
CA ALA A 18 31.81 25.51 36.88
C ALA A 18 33.19 26.19 36.82
N LEU A 19 33.72 26.36 35.61
CA LEU A 19 34.98 27.04 35.39
C LEU A 19 34.93 28.51 35.87
N ARG A 20 33.85 29.24 35.57
CA ARG A 20 33.69 30.65 35.88
C ARG A 20 33.47 30.89 37.39
N VAL A 21 32.57 30.13 38.00
CA VAL A 21 32.11 30.37 39.39
C VAL A 21 33.06 29.74 40.39
N TYR A 22 33.42 28.49 40.23
CA TYR A 22 34.24 27.74 41.18
C TYR A 22 35.72 27.75 40.82
N GLY A 23 36.07 27.61 39.55
CA GLY A 23 37.46 27.62 39.11
C GLY A 23 38.12 28.98 39.29
N TYR A 24 37.59 30.04 38.68
CA TYR A 24 38.12 31.39 38.78
C TYR A 24 37.59 32.16 40.00
N GLY A 25 36.33 31.98 40.40
CA GLY A 25 35.72 32.71 41.49
C GLY A 25 36.13 32.21 42.87
N ALA A 26 36.11 30.89 43.09
CA ALA A 26 36.47 30.28 44.37
C ALA A 26 37.93 29.76 44.43
N MET A 27 38.67 29.82 43.31
CA MET A 27 40.06 29.29 43.17
C MET A 27 40.18 27.81 43.55
N ASP A 28 39.11 27.02 43.31
CA ASP A 28 39.13 25.58 43.56
C ASP A 28 39.84 24.84 42.39
N LEU A 29 41.04 24.36 42.69
CA LEU A 29 41.92 23.71 41.73
C LEU A 29 41.31 22.38 41.19
N VAL A 30 40.52 21.68 42.01
CA VAL A 30 39.91 20.40 41.61
C VAL A 30 38.81 20.65 40.62
N VAL A 31 37.89 21.58 40.89
CA VAL A 31 36.82 21.94 39.97
C VAL A 31 37.37 22.56 38.69
N PHE A 32 38.41 23.38 38.80
CA PHE A 32 39.10 23.97 37.66
C PHE A 32 39.67 22.90 36.72
N SER A 33 40.40 21.91 37.25
CA SER A 33 40.96 20.83 36.44
C SER A 33 39.92 19.93 35.81
N LEU A 34 38.83 19.60 36.56
CA LEU A 34 37.71 18.80 36.03
C LEU A 34 36.98 19.55 34.90
N ALA A 35 36.73 20.84 35.04
CA ALA A 35 36.06 21.62 34.00
C ALA A 35 36.92 21.73 32.73
N ILE A 36 38.24 21.92 32.84
CA ILE A 36 39.15 21.92 31.70
C ILE A 36 39.19 20.54 31.01
N CYS A 37 39.26 19.45 31.78
CA CYS A 37 39.20 18.10 31.24
C CYS A 37 37.89 17.86 30.46
N ALA A 38 36.73 18.25 31.04
CA ALA A 38 35.45 18.11 30.39
C ALA A 38 35.37 18.90 29.07
N LEU A 39 35.84 20.14 29.03
CA LEU A 39 35.91 20.96 27.83
C LEU A 39 36.87 20.37 26.80
N SER A 40 38.02 19.87 27.22
CA SER A 40 39.00 19.23 26.33
C SER A 40 38.43 17.98 25.68
N ILE A 41 37.72 17.13 26.42
CA ILE A 41 37.01 15.93 25.89
C ILE A 41 35.95 16.35 24.88
N LEU A 42 35.16 17.39 25.17
CA LEU A 42 34.10 17.87 24.30
C LEU A 42 34.67 18.43 23.00
N ILE A 43 35.74 19.25 23.05
CA ILE A 43 36.41 19.79 21.87
C ILE A 43 37.01 18.63 21.01
N PHE A 44 37.66 17.70 21.68
CA PHE A 44 38.24 16.53 21.02
C PHE A 44 37.14 15.66 20.30
N SER A 45 36.05 15.40 21.01
CA SER A 45 34.90 14.68 20.48
C SER A 45 34.28 15.41 19.26
N LEU A 46 34.14 16.75 19.37
CA LEU A 46 33.64 17.58 18.26
C LEU A 46 34.56 17.47 17.03
N PHE A 47 35.86 17.59 17.23
CA PHE A 47 36.85 17.50 16.16
C PHE A 47 36.84 16.14 15.48
N CYS A 48 36.86 15.06 16.28
CA CYS A 48 36.74 13.69 15.75
C CYS A 48 35.45 13.47 14.98
N CYS A 49 34.29 13.90 15.49
CA CYS A 49 33.00 13.75 14.88
C CYS A 49 32.91 14.48 13.52
N VAL A 50 33.38 15.73 13.46
CA VAL A 50 33.33 16.53 12.23
C VAL A 50 34.27 15.99 11.16
N ILE A 51 35.53 15.67 11.50
CA ILE A 51 36.50 15.15 10.55
C ILE A 51 36.06 13.79 10.02
N SER A 52 35.66 12.87 10.91
CA SER A 52 35.14 11.57 10.53
C SER A 52 33.90 11.72 9.65
N GLY A 53 32.98 12.64 10.01
CA GLY A 53 31.77 12.93 9.25
C GLY A 53 32.08 13.36 7.81
N ILE A 54 33.00 14.32 7.62
CA ILE A 54 33.40 14.78 6.27
C ILE A 54 34.06 13.66 5.48
N PHE A 55 34.94 12.88 6.11
CA PHE A 55 35.61 11.78 5.44
C PHE A 55 34.62 10.68 5.00
N ILE A 56 33.72 10.27 5.90
CA ILE A 56 32.68 9.27 5.64
C ILE A 56 31.73 9.78 4.55
N GLN A 57 31.33 11.05 4.61
CA GLN A 57 30.46 11.66 3.60
C GLN A 57 31.08 11.58 2.18
N ARG A 58 32.37 11.88 2.04
CA ARG A 58 33.08 11.77 0.75
C ARG A 58 33.11 10.32 0.28
N ARG A 59 33.39 9.38 1.18
CA ARG A 59 33.45 7.95 0.85
C ARG A 59 32.08 7.38 0.46
N VAL A 60 31.01 7.76 1.17
CA VAL A 60 29.64 7.39 0.85
C VAL A 60 29.23 7.90 -0.53
N ARG A 61 29.54 9.15 -0.87
CA ARG A 61 29.29 9.71 -2.20
C ARG A 61 30.01 8.90 -3.29
N ALA A 62 31.31 8.65 -3.12
CA ALA A 62 32.08 7.86 -4.08
C ALA A 62 31.54 6.43 -4.25
N SER A 63 31.09 5.79 -3.16
CA SER A 63 30.47 4.45 -3.22
C SER A 63 29.13 4.48 -3.95
N LEU A 64 28.30 5.49 -3.72
CA LEU A 64 27.01 5.64 -4.39
C LEU A 64 27.16 5.96 -5.88
N ASP A 65 28.14 6.78 -6.26
CA ASP A 65 28.44 7.08 -7.66
C ASP A 65 28.92 5.84 -8.42
N GLN A 66 29.69 4.97 -7.77
CA GLN A 66 30.12 3.69 -8.35
C GLN A 66 28.96 2.69 -8.48
N LEU A 67 28.06 2.67 -7.50
CA LEU A 67 26.90 1.79 -7.49
C LEU A 67 25.80 2.25 -8.44
N ALA A 68 25.67 3.54 -8.72
CA ALA A 68 24.61 4.11 -9.57
C ALA A 68 24.52 3.46 -10.95
N SER A 69 25.62 2.92 -11.48
CA SER A 69 25.67 2.24 -12.79
C SER A 69 25.35 0.73 -12.73
N SER A 70 25.20 0.13 -11.56
CA SER A 70 25.07 -1.33 -11.41
C SER A 70 23.90 -1.81 -10.55
N ILE A 71 23.12 -0.89 -9.93
CA ILE A 71 22.03 -1.30 -9.06
C ILE A 71 20.75 -1.55 -9.88
N GLU A 72 20.23 -2.77 -9.77
CA GLU A 72 18.91 -3.12 -10.27
C GLU A 72 17.81 -2.36 -9.49
N PRO A 73 16.66 -2.08 -10.13
CA PRO A 73 15.53 -1.46 -9.45
C PRO A 73 15.11 -2.29 -8.23
N ILE A 74 14.96 -1.63 -7.09
CA ILE A 74 14.56 -2.27 -5.83
C ILE A 74 13.09 -2.66 -5.94
N LYS A 75 12.81 -3.96 -6.05
CA LYS A 75 11.45 -4.51 -6.04
C LYS A 75 11.26 -5.33 -4.77
N VAL A 76 10.39 -4.85 -3.90
CA VAL A 76 10.19 -5.44 -2.57
C VAL A 76 8.70 -5.62 -2.28
N GLU A 77 8.40 -6.42 -1.29
CA GLU A 77 7.05 -6.57 -0.75
C GLU A 77 6.99 -5.95 0.64
N ALA A 78 5.91 -5.23 0.94
CA ALA A 78 5.70 -4.61 2.25
C ALA A 78 5.68 -5.66 3.37
N GLY A 79 6.25 -5.29 4.53
CA GLY A 79 6.32 -6.15 5.72
C GLY A 79 7.44 -7.20 5.71
N TYR A 80 8.26 -7.29 4.66
CA TYR A 80 9.41 -8.20 4.61
C TYR A 80 10.73 -7.44 4.53
N PRO A 81 11.78 -7.91 5.24
CA PRO A 81 13.11 -7.34 5.11
C PRO A 81 13.72 -7.71 3.75
N ASN A 82 14.22 -6.70 3.06
CA ASN A 82 14.87 -6.87 1.75
C ASN A 82 16.16 -6.06 1.70
N GLU A 83 17.20 -6.62 1.11
CA GLU A 83 18.45 -5.94 0.90
C GLU A 83 18.33 -4.95 -0.26
N THR A 84 18.79 -3.71 -0.07
CA THR A 84 18.75 -2.66 -1.10
C THR A 84 19.91 -2.73 -2.09
N GLY A 85 20.89 -3.62 -1.85
CA GLY A 85 22.15 -3.64 -2.58
C GLY A 85 23.13 -2.53 -2.15
N PHE A 86 22.74 -1.63 -1.23
CA PHE A 86 23.68 -0.66 -0.69
C PHE A 86 24.60 -1.30 0.35
N LEU A 87 25.89 -1.29 0.03
CA LEU A 87 26.95 -1.88 0.85
C LEU A 87 27.96 -0.79 1.23
N LEU A 88 28.30 -0.70 2.49
CA LEU A 88 29.34 0.20 2.95
C LEU A 88 30.44 -0.61 3.66
N PRO A 89 31.71 -0.48 3.27
CA PRO A 89 32.78 -1.15 3.99
C PRO A 89 32.86 -0.65 5.43
N ALA A 90 33.08 -1.56 6.37
CA ALA A 90 33.21 -1.21 7.78
C ALA A 90 34.33 -0.19 8.01
N LEU A 91 34.04 0.78 8.84
CA LEU A 91 34.93 1.90 9.12
C LEU A 91 35.70 1.65 10.43
N ASN A 92 36.59 0.67 10.41
CA ASN A 92 37.36 0.25 11.59
C ASN A 92 38.42 1.29 12.05
N TYR A 93 38.57 2.38 11.28
CA TYR A 93 39.63 3.37 11.50
C TYR A 93 39.25 4.52 12.43
N PHE A 94 38.00 4.58 12.90
CA PHE A 94 37.52 5.67 13.77
C PHE A 94 36.99 5.11 15.08
N PRO A 95 37.83 4.88 16.09
CA PRO A 95 37.48 4.12 17.30
C PRO A 95 36.47 4.80 18.23
N LEU A 96 36.20 6.09 18.04
CA LEU A 96 35.33 6.88 18.93
C LEU A 96 34.03 7.34 18.22
N VAL A 97 33.73 6.85 17.05
CA VAL A 97 32.61 7.34 16.24
C VAL A 97 31.72 6.21 15.80
N LYS A 98 30.41 6.39 15.94
CA LYS A 98 29.37 5.47 15.48
C LYS A 98 28.72 6.03 14.24
N LEU A 99 28.67 5.23 13.16
CA LEU A 99 27.91 5.54 11.96
C LEU A 99 26.57 4.81 12.00
N SER A 100 25.50 5.55 11.70
CA SER A 100 24.18 5.00 11.45
C SER A 100 23.53 5.74 10.27
N TRP A 101 22.63 5.10 9.58
CA TRP A 101 21.81 5.75 8.57
C TRP A 101 20.41 5.16 8.52
N ARG A 102 19.49 5.90 7.94
CA ARG A 102 18.13 5.46 7.69
C ARG A 102 17.62 6.05 6.38
N VAL A 103 16.75 5.33 5.72
CA VAL A 103 15.97 5.83 4.59
C VAL A 103 14.90 6.77 5.14
N ILE A 104 14.81 7.99 4.60
CA ILE A 104 13.78 8.98 4.96
C ILE A 104 12.80 9.21 3.82
N TYR A 105 13.16 8.81 2.61
CA TYR A 105 12.28 8.79 1.47
C TYR A 105 12.63 7.59 0.58
N PRO A 106 11.66 6.76 0.21
CA PRO A 106 10.23 6.85 0.54
C PRO A 106 9.94 6.77 2.03
N ASP A 107 8.81 7.35 2.44
CA ASP A 107 8.30 7.29 3.81
C ASP A 107 7.81 5.88 4.19
N PHE A 108 7.56 5.63 5.48
CA PHE A 108 7.09 4.34 6.00
C PHE A 108 8.02 3.16 5.67
N VAL A 109 9.33 3.42 5.67
CA VAL A 109 10.36 2.40 5.49
C VAL A 109 11.21 2.32 6.75
N ASP A 110 11.16 1.17 7.43
CA ASP A 110 12.12 0.86 8.50
C ASP A 110 13.44 0.42 7.89
N THR A 111 14.55 0.94 8.40
CA THR A 111 15.89 0.65 7.90
C THR A 111 16.67 -0.09 8.96
N ARG A 112 17.20 -1.26 8.60
CA ARG A 112 18.06 -2.07 9.44
C ARG A 112 19.45 -2.16 8.83
N ILE A 113 20.46 -2.07 9.69
CA ILE A 113 21.86 -2.18 9.27
C ILE A 113 22.40 -3.48 9.86
N ARG A 114 22.84 -4.37 8.99
CA ARG A 114 23.46 -5.65 9.38
C ARG A 114 24.92 -5.68 8.98
N ALA A 115 25.77 -6.19 9.87
CA ALA A 115 27.14 -6.49 9.52
C ALA A 115 27.20 -7.85 8.79
N ALA A 116 27.75 -7.84 7.57
CA ALA A 116 28.01 -9.05 6.81
C ALA A 116 29.30 -9.75 7.31
N ALA A 117 29.46 -11.03 6.95
CA ALA A 117 30.61 -11.82 7.35
C ALA A 117 31.95 -11.29 6.82
N ASP A 118 31.93 -10.54 5.71
CA ASP A 118 33.09 -9.88 5.10
C ASP A 118 33.44 -8.51 5.73
N GLY A 119 32.77 -8.15 6.84
CA GLY A 119 32.96 -6.88 7.54
C GLY A 119 32.31 -5.68 6.87
N LYS A 120 31.49 -5.87 5.84
CA LYS A 120 30.69 -4.79 5.24
C LYS A 120 29.38 -4.59 5.99
N LEU A 121 28.86 -3.37 5.95
CA LEU A 121 27.56 -3.03 6.46
C LEU A 121 26.56 -3.08 5.31
N VAL A 122 25.52 -3.90 5.47
CA VAL A 122 24.45 -4.13 4.50
C VAL A 122 23.21 -3.38 4.96
N GLU A 123 22.56 -2.70 4.03
CA GLU A 123 21.28 -2.03 4.27
C GLU A 123 20.13 -2.99 3.94
N GLU A 124 19.30 -3.23 4.92
CA GLU A 124 18.01 -3.90 4.76
C GLU A 124 16.88 -2.88 4.97
N ILE A 125 15.88 -2.91 4.12
CA ILE A 125 14.67 -2.09 4.28
C ILE A 125 13.45 -2.97 4.50
N VAL A 126 12.56 -2.51 5.35
CA VAL A 126 11.25 -3.12 5.59
C VAL A 126 10.21 -2.04 5.31
N PRO A 127 9.64 -1.99 4.09
CA PRO A 127 8.54 -1.07 3.80
C PRO A 127 7.30 -1.50 4.58
N GLU A 128 6.65 -0.59 5.29
CA GLU A 128 5.38 -0.86 5.98
C GLU A 128 4.19 -0.81 5.02
N LYS A 129 4.30 0.03 3.99
CA LYS A 129 3.25 0.29 3.00
C LYS A 129 3.83 0.28 1.59
N ARG A 130 2.94 0.06 0.60
CA ARG A 130 3.32 0.12 -0.81
C ARG A 130 3.83 1.50 -1.20
N CYS A 131 4.74 1.57 -2.13
CA CYS A 131 5.20 2.82 -2.73
C CYS A 131 5.88 2.57 -4.07
N LYS A 132 5.90 3.60 -4.92
CA LYS A 132 6.78 3.67 -6.07
C LYS A 132 7.47 5.02 -6.11
N THR A 133 8.79 5.03 -6.20
CA THR A 133 9.60 6.22 -6.30
C THR A 133 10.80 5.97 -7.19
N GLU A 134 11.28 7.02 -7.84
CA GLU A 134 12.49 6.99 -8.67
C GLU A 134 13.73 7.49 -7.90
N GLN A 135 13.53 7.92 -6.66
CA GLN A 135 14.61 8.46 -5.84
C GLN A 135 14.53 7.91 -4.42
N VAL A 136 15.66 7.53 -3.86
CA VAL A 136 15.80 7.14 -2.47
C VAL A 136 16.68 8.16 -1.75
N THR A 137 16.21 8.70 -0.63
CA THR A 137 16.96 9.64 0.20
C THR A 137 17.32 9.01 1.53
N ARG A 138 18.61 8.98 1.84
CA ARG A 138 19.15 8.44 3.09
C ARG A 138 19.64 9.56 3.98
N LEU A 139 19.38 9.47 5.27
CA LEU A 139 19.94 10.32 6.30
C LEU A 139 21.07 9.57 6.99
N PHE A 140 22.29 9.99 6.76
CA PHE A 140 23.46 9.49 7.44
C PHE A 140 23.71 10.30 8.70
N THR A 141 24.10 9.63 9.76
CA THR A 141 24.39 10.23 11.06
C THR A 141 25.66 9.63 11.62
N VAL A 142 26.63 10.48 11.87
CA VAL A 142 27.86 10.16 12.57
C VAL A 142 27.76 10.80 13.96
N SER A 143 27.88 10.01 15.01
CA SER A 143 27.85 10.47 16.39
C SER A 143 29.07 9.94 17.13
N ASP A 144 29.54 10.70 18.13
CA ASP A 144 30.54 10.20 19.04
C ASP A 144 29.93 9.19 20.04
N VAL A 145 30.78 8.39 20.68
CA VAL A 145 30.36 7.33 21.60
C VAL A 145 29.70 7.92 22.86
N LEU A 146 30.13 9.14 23.28
CA LEU A 146 29.60 9.85 24.46
C LEU A 146 28.25 10.54 24.16
N GLY A 147 27.89 10.71 22.90
CA GLY A 147 26.65 11.36 22.52
C GLY A 147 26.67 12.89 22.56
N PHE A 148 27.83 13.52 22.73
CA PHE A 148 27.97 14.98 22.80
C PHE A 148 27.87 15.66 21.46
N CYS A 149 28.29 14.95 20.38
CA CYS A 149 28.39 15.49 19.03
C CYS A 149 27.69 14.61 18.03
N ARG A 150 27.08 15.26 17.02
CA ARG A 150 26.40 14.57 15.91
C ARG A 150 26.61 15.35 14.62
N TYR A 151 27.07 14.66 13.59
CA TYR A 151 27.15 15.19 12.23
C TYR A 151 26.18 14.40 11.34
N SER A 152 25.21 15.09 10.72
CA SER A 152 24.20 14.45 9.90
C SER A 152 24.10 15.13 8.54
N TRP A 153 23.93 14.33 7.49
CA TRP A 153 23.67 14.82 6.14
C TRP A 153 22.70 13.92 5.41
N GLN A 154 22.03 14.49 4.41
CA GLN A 154 21.14 13.75 3.53
C GLN A 154 21.88 13.45 2.23
N GLN A 155 21.67 12.25 1.72
CA GLN A 155 22.18 11.81 0.42
C GLN A 155 21.03 11.25 -0.40
N LYS A 156 20.86 11.81 -1.59
CA LYS A 156 19.89 11.37 -2.58
C LYS A 156 20.56 10.41 -3.54
N GLN A 157 19.81 9.41 -3.98
CA GLN A 157 20.25 8.44 -4.99
C GLN A 157 19.07 8.23 -5.95
N ASP A 158 19.33 8.38 -7.24
CA ASP A 158 18.36 8.12 -8.29
C ASP A 158 18.34 6.60 -8.56
N ILE A 159 17.41 5.92 -7.89
CA ILE A 159 17.16 4.51 -8.04
C ILE A 159 15.67 4.26 -7.90
N SER A 160 15.13 3.45 -8.83
CA SER A 160 13.72 3.08 -8.78
C SER A 160 13.49 2.09 -7.63
N CYS A 161 12.61 2.45 -6.73
CA CYS A 161 12.15 1.61 -5.63
C CYS A 161 10.65 1.39 -5.75
N SER A 162 10.23 0.13 -5.83
CA SER A 162 8.83 -0.27 -5.90
C SER A 162 8.54 -1.29 -4.81
N ALA A 163 7.65 -0.93 -3.89
CA ALA A 163 7.13 -1.80 -2.86
C ALA A 163 5.67 -2.15 -3.15
N LEU A 164 5.36 -3.43 -3.23
CA LEU A 164 4.01 -3.94 -3.41
C LEU A 164 3.34 -4.21 -2.06
N PRO A 165 2.00 -4.15 -1.96
CA PRO A 165 1.29 -4.43 -0.73
C PRO A 165 1.42 -5.91 -0.33
N LYS A 166 1.44 -6.17 0.99
CA LYS A 166 1.53 -7.52 1.56
C LYS A 166 0.26 -8.33 1.33
N THR A 167 0.40 -9.52 0.75
CA THR A 167 -0.74 -10.37 0.33
C THR A 167 -0.90 -11.68 1.10
N ASN A 168 0.05 -12.09 1.90
CA ASN A 168 0.19 -13.45 2.44
C ASN A 168 -1.02 -14.01 3.22
N THR A 169 -1.93 -13.18 3.68
CA THR A 169 -3.14 -13.58 4.43
C THR A 169 -4.41 -13.56 3.59
N VAL A 170 -4.39 -12.88 2.45
CA VAL A 170 -5.56 -12.77 1.57
C VAL A 170 -5.75 -14.07 0.81
N LYS A 171 -6.94 -14.66 0.89
CA LYS A 171 -7.31 -15.84 0.12
C LYS A 171 -7.69 -15.45 -1.31
N PRO A 172 -7.52 -16.37 -2.28
CA PRO A 172 -8.02 -16.15 -3.63
C PRO A 172 -9.51 -15.81 -3.60
N LEU A 173 -9.86 -14.74 -4.30
CA LEU A 173 -11.25 -14.32 -4.44
C LEU A 173 -11.95 -15.20 -5.49
N PRO A 174 -13.28 -15.43 -5.35
CA PRO A 174 -14.05 -16.03 -6.43
C PRO A 174 -13.97 -15.14 -7.69
N LEU A 175 -14.31 -15.70 -8.84
CA LEU A 175 -14.36 -14.94 -10.08
C LEU A 175 -15.26 -13.71 -9.92
N LEU A 176 -14.64 -12.53 -10.02
CA LEU A 176 -15.30 -11.23 -9.86
C LEU A 176 -15.81 -10.67 -11.20
N ARG A 177 -15.96 -11.50 -12.21
CA ARG A 177 -16.52 -11.06 -13.50
C ARG A 177 -18.04 -11.01 -13.46
N SER A 178 -18.60 -10.17 -14.32
CA SER A 178 -20.05 -10.16 -14.57
C SER A 178 -20.53 -11.57 -14.85
N LEU A 179 -21.62 -11.94 -14.22
CA LEU A 179 -22.30 -13.22 -14.42
C LEU A 179 -22.43 -13.53 -15.91
N THR A 180 -22.11 -14.75 -16.21
CA THR A 180 -21.94 -15.34 -17.53
C THR A 180 -23.19 -15.24 -18.41
N ALA A 181 -23.04 -15.67 -19.63
CA ALA A 181 -24.02 -15.83 -20.69
C ALA A 181 -25.41 -16.40 -20.31
N GLU A 182 -25.56 -16.95 -19.09
CA GLU A 182 -26.82 -17.40 -18.53
C GLU A 182 -27.77 -16.24 -18.15
N ASP A 183 -27.23 -15.04 -17.91
CA ASP A 183 -27.98 -13.83 -17.55
C ASP A 183 -28.11 -12.83 -18.72
N GLY A 184 -27.99 -13.28 -19.95
CA GLY A 184 -28.19 -12.44 -21.13
C GLY A 184 -29.53 -11.69 -21.04
N ILE A 185 -29.51 -10.36 -21.12
CA ILE A 185 -30.76 -9.58 -21.16
C ILE A 185 -31.50 -9.91 -22.46
N PRO A 186 -32.76 -10.37 -22.41
CA PRO A 186 -33.52 -10.64 -23.59
C PRO A 186 -33.58 -9.42 -24.51
N ASN A 187 -33.08 -9.54 -25.71
CA ASN A 187 -33.14 -8.48 -26.71
C ASN A 187 -33.59 -9.06 -28.07
N PRO A 188 -34.69 -8.57 -28.64
CA PRO A 188 -35.22 -9.07 -29.92
C PRO A 188 -34.23 -8.96 -31.09
N SER A 189 -33.22 -8.07 -30.98
CA SER A 189 -32.20 -7.85 -32.03
C SER A 189 -30.90 -8.64 -31.81
N GLY A 190 -30.80 -9.43 -30.74
CA GLY A 190 -29.59 -10.19 -30.40
C GLY A 190 -29.44 -11.52 -31.15
N ASP A 191 -28.31 -12.18 -30.97
CA ASP A 191 -28.06 -13.52 -31.51
C ASP A 191 -28.83 -14.59 -30.71
N PRO A 192 -29.28 -15.69 -31.33
CA PRO A 192 -30.08 -16.74 -30.70
C PRO A 192 -29.19 -17.72 -29.91
N ASP A 193 -28.50 -17.24 -28.87
CA ASP A 193 -27.53 -18.01 -28.07
C ASP A 193 -27.86 -18.04 -26.56
N GLY A 194 -29.00 -17.46 -26.17
CA GLY A 194 -29.53 -17.50 -24.81
C GLY A 194 -30.17 -18.81 -24.40
N ASP A 195 -30.72 -18.91 -23.20
CA ASP A 195 -31.39 -20.10 -22.71
C ASP A 195 -32.67 -20.38 -23.55
N ARG A 196 -32.98 -21.65 -23.72
CA ARG A 196 -34.08 -22.08 -24.60
C ARG A 196 -35.42 -21.98 -23.89
N MET A 197 -35.95 -20.76 -23.78
CA MET A 197 -37.18 -20.47 -23.01
C MET A 197 -38.43 -20.29 -23.92
N GLU A 198 -38.26 -19.81 -25.14
CA GLU A 198 -39.42 -19.55 -26.03
C GLU A 198 -39.90 -20.81 -26.71
N ILE A 199 -41.23 -21.10 -26.57
CA ILE A 199 -41.87 -22.22 -27.19
C ILE A 199 -42.87 -21.69 -28.23
N ARG A 200 -42.70 -22.04 -29.50
CA ARG A 200 -43.67 -21.70 -30.59
C ARG A 200 -44.01 -22.89 -31.45
N PRO A 201 -45.09 -22.84 -32.19
CA PRO A 201 -45.39 -23.84 -33.20
C PRO A 201 -44.29 -23.96 -34.24
N TYR A 202 -44.00 -25.19 -34.66
CA TYR A 202 -43.00 -25.49 -35.71
C TYR A 202 -43.38 -24.81 -37.03
N VAL A 203 -42.38 -24.20 -37.67
CA VAL A 203 -42.49 -23.64 -39.01
C VAL A 203 -41.50 -24.39 -39.92
N PRO A 204 -41.85 -24.74 -41.20
CA PRO A 204 -40.90 -25.36 -42.13
C PRO A 204 -39.60 -24.52 -42.22
N GLY A 205 -38.46 -25.18 -41.93
CA GLY A 205 -37.14 -24.55 -41.84
C GLY A 205 -36.53 -24.54 -40.43
N ASP A 206 -37.32 -24.80 -39.38
CA ASP A 206 -36.80 -24.93 -38.03
C ASP A 206 -36.01 -26.24 -37.85
N SER A 207 -34.96 -26.19 -37.03
CA SER A 207 -34.13 -27.35 -36.72
C SER A 207 -34.91 -28.43 -35.99
N VAL A 208 -34.92 -29.64 -36.56
CA VAL A 208 -35.58 -30.84 -35.99
C VAL A 208 -35.06 -31.18 -34.57
N ARG A 209 -33.82 -30.78 -34.24
CA ARG A 209 -33.22 -30.99 -32.91
C ARG A 209 -33.93 -30.21 -31.81
N ASN A 210 -34.57 -29.10 -32.15
CA ASN A 210 -35.26 -28.23 -31.21
C ASN A 210 -36.72 -28.59 -31.01
N ILE A 211 -37.25 -29.64 -31.72
CA ILE A 211 -38.62 -30.09 -31.56
C ILE A 211 -38.81 -30.78 -30.21
N MET A 212 -39.88 -30.38 -29.53
CA MET A 212 -40.27 -30.95 -28.24
C MET A 212 -41.05 -32.25 -28.40
N TRP A 213 -40.36 -33.35 -28.68
CA TRP A 213 -41.00 -34.66 -28.96
C TRP A 213 -41.90 -35.17 -27.85
N LYS A 214 -41.61 -34.87 -26.59
CA LYS A 214 -42.46 -35.22 -25.41
C LYS A 214 -43.81 -34.47 -25.45
N VAL A 215 -43.82 -33.23 -25.89
CA VAL A 215 -45.04 -32.42 -26.03
C VAL A 215 -45.84 -32.90 -27.22
N TYR A 216 -45.17 -33.20 -28.35
CA TYR A 216 -45.80 -33.77 -29.53
C TYR A 216 -46.50 -35.11 -29.25
N ALA A 217 -45.87 -35.98 -28.44
CA ALA A 217 -46.46 -37.26 -28.06
C ALA A 217 -47.78 -37.12 -27.29
N ARG A 218 -47.96 -36.02 -26.55
CA ARG A 218 -49.17 -35.75 -25.77
C ARG A 218 -50.24 -35.01 -26.54
N ASN A 219 -49.84 -33.95 -27.25
CA ASN A 219 -50.78 -32.98 -27.83
C ASN A 219 -50.86 -33.07 -29.36
N ARG A 220 -50.00 -33.89 -30.01
CA ARG A 220 -49.84 -33.98 -31.47
C ARG A 220 -49.60 -32.66 -32.19
N GLN A 221 -49.12 -31.64 -31.44
CA GLN A 221 -48.70 -30.33 -31.97
C GLN A 221 -47.19 -30.26 -31.98
N LEU A 222 -46.61 -29.96 -33.14
CA LEU A 222 -45.16 -29.78 -33.28
C LEU A 222 -44.80 -28.40 -32.71
N ASN A 223 -44.17 -28.39 -31.57
CA ASN A 223 -43.63 -27.20 -30.95
C ASN A 223 -42.10 -27.24 -30.92
N VAL A 224 -41.46 -26.09 -31.16
CA VAL A 224 -40.02 -25.93 -31.19
C VAL A 224 -39.63 -25.05 -30.02
N ARG A 225 -38.55 -25.44 -29.33
CA ARG A 225 -37.92 -24.63 -28.28
C ARG A 225 -36.80 -23.82 -28.92
N LEU A 226 -36.96 -22.53 -28.94
CA LEU A 226 -35.97 -21.62 -29.50
C LEU A 226 -35.10 -21.07 -28.39
N ALA A 227 -33.84 -20.80 -28.73
CA ALA A 227 -32.99 -20.01 -27.88
C ALA A 227 -33.50 -18.56 -27.86
N GLU A 228 -33.57 -17.98 -26.68
CA GLU A 228 -33.89 -16.59 -26.55
C GLU A 228 -32.77 -15.74 -27.18
N LYS A 229 -33.17 -14.71 -27.89
CA LYS A 229 -32.20 -13.76 -28.42
C LYS A 229 -31.69 -12.90 -27.30
N SER A 230 -30.42 -12.99 -27.01
CA SER A 230 -29.75 -12.19 -25.99
C SER A 230 -28.64 -11.35 -26.60
N VAL A 231 -28.41 -10.17 -26.04
CA VAL A 231 -27.24 -9.40 -26.36
C VAL A 231 -26.18 -9.73 -25.28
N PHE A 232 -25.10 -10.35 -25.73
CA PHE A 232 -23.92 -10.50 -24.89
C PHE A 232 -23.31 -9.11 -24.66
N HIS A 233 -23.40 -8.61 -23.46
CA HIS A 233 -22.58 -7.49 -23.08
C HIS A 233 -21.13 -7.96 -23.04
N SER A 234 -20.24 -7.09 -23.48
CA SER A 234 -18.80 -7.33 -23.47
C SER A 234 -18.38 -8.02 -22.17
N ASN A 235 -17.75 -9.19 -22.27
CA ASN A 235 -17.20 -9.94 -21.14
C ASN A 235 -16.01 -9.19 -20.47
N ARG A 236 -15.74 -7.97 -20.88
CA ARG A 236 -14.63 -7.18 -20.37
C ARG A 236 -14.93 -6.69 -18.95
N THR A 237 -14.06 -7.07 -18.03
CA THR A 237 -14.08 -6.60 -16.65
C THR A 237 -13.18 -5.37 -16.52
N VAL A 238 -13.70 -4.28 -16.02
CA VAL A 238 -12.89 -3.11 -15.65
C VAL A 238 -12.78 -3.06 -14.15
N ALA A 239 -11.57 -2.85 -13.63
CA ALA A 239 -11.32 -2.84 -12.21
C ALA A 239 -10.54 -1.58 -11.82
N TYR A 240 -10.91 -0.96 -10.71
CA TYR A 240 -10.31 0.29 -10.24
C TYR A 240 -10.01 0.26 -8.75
N LEU A 241 -8.83 0.75 -8.35
CA LEU A 241 -8.45 0.92 -6.95
C LEU A 241 -8.58 2.39 -6.54
N LEU A 242 -9.50 2.67 -5.63
CA LEU A 242 -9.65 3.98 -5.01
C LEU A 242 -8.68 4.12 -3.83
N SER A 243 -7.92 5.21 -3.84
CA SER A 243 -6.92 5.47 -2.80
C SER A 243 -7.50 6.21 -1.60
N SER A 244 -7.03 5.87 -0.42
CA SER A 244 -7.30 6.56 0.85
C SER A 244 -6.11 6.39 1.80
N ASP A 245 -6.17 6.99 2.99
CA ASP A 245 -5.09 6.90 3.98
C ASP A 245 -4.85 5.46 4.48
N ASN A 246 -5.91 4.63 4.53
CA ASN A 246 -5.90 3.27 5.05
C ASN A 246 -6.28 2.23 3.99
N ASP A 247 -5.84 2.42 2.76
CA ASP A 247 -6.22 1.58 1.61
C ASP A 247 -5.26 0.41 1.34
N GLU A 248 -4.31 0.15 2.21
CA GLU A 248 -3.30 -0.90 2.02
C GLU A 248 -3.94 -2.30 1.93
N ALA A 249 -5.01 -2.53 2.69
CA ALA A 249 -5.79 -3.77 2.59
C ALA A 249 -6.48 -3.90 1.22
N ALA A 250 -7.08 -2.81 0.72
CA ALA A 250 -7.73 -2.79 -0.59
C ALA A 250 -6.73 -3.03 -1.73
N ALA A 251 -5.56 -2.42 -1.65
CA ALA A 251 -4.47 -2.65 -2.60
C ALA A 251 -3.96 -4.11 -2.59
N ALA A 252 -3.87 -4.73 -1.42
CA ALA A 252 -3.49 -6.14 -1.30
C ALA A 252 -4.55 -7.07 -1.91
N VAL A 253 -5.83 -6.80 -1.67
CA VAL A 253 -6.94 -7.56 -2.24
C VAL A 253 -7.00 -7.39 -3.76
N ALA A 254 -6.81 -6.17 -4.28
CA ALA A 254 -6.73 -5.91 -5.72
C ALA A 254 -5.56 -6.65 -6.37
N ARG A 255 -4.38 -6.66 -5.71
CA ARG A 255 -3.22 -7.44 -6.16
C ARG A 255 -3.53 -8.92 -6.25
N VAL A 256 -4.12 -9.52 -5.20
CA VAL A 256 -4.50 -10.94 -5.21
C VAL A 256 -5.52 -11.23 -6.32
N ALA A 257 -6.52 -10.36 -6.51
CA ALA A 257 -7.51 -10.53 -7.58
C ALA A 257 -6.87 -10.57 -8.98
N LEU A 258 -5.87 -9.71 -9.22
CA LEU A 258 -5.11 -9.69 -10.47
C LEU A 258 -4.21 -10.94 -10.63
N GLU A 259 -3.45 -11.30 -9.59
CA GLU A 259 -2.50 -12.43 -9.63
C GLU A 259 -3.23 -13.79 -9.74
N THR A 260 -4.42 -13.93 -9.16
CA THR A 260 -5.22 -15.17 -9.21
C THR A 260 -6.13 -15.25 -10.43
N GLY A 261 -6.20 -14.22 -11.27
CA GLY A 261 -7.08 -14.19 -12.44
C GLY A 261 -8.56 -14.03 -12.08
N ALA A 262 -8.90 -13.50 -10.91
CA ALA A 262 -10.29 -13.31 -10.49
C ALA A 262 -11.07 -12.33 -11.39
N LEU A 263 -10.37 -11.52 -12.20
CA LEU A 263 -10.97 -10.60 -13.16
C LEU A 263 -11.30 -11.25 -14.53
N GLY A 264 -10.91 -12.52 -14.74
CA GLY A 264 -11.09 -13.22 -16.01
C GLY A 264 -9.97 -12.94 -17.01
N ASP A 265 -10.21 -13.23 -18.29
CA ASP A 265 -9.17 -13.18 -19.34
C ASP A 265 -9.05 -11.79 -19.99
N ASP A 266 -10.18 -11.09 -20.20
CA ASP A 266 -10.21 -9.71 -20.76
C ASP A 266 -10.55 -8.72 -19.68
N TRP A 267 -9.53 -8.06 -19.18
CA TRP A 267 -9.67 -7.06 -18.13
C TRP A 267 -8.86 -5.79 -18.42
N ALA A 268 -9.28 -4.69 -17.81
CA ALA A 268 -8.50 -3.47 -17.69
C ALA A 268 -8.50 -3.03 -16.24
N PHE A 269 -7.34 -2.61 -15.74
CA PHE A 269 -7.16 -2.16 -14.37
C PHE A 269 -6.58 -0.75 -14.34
N SER A 270 -7.02 0.07 -13.40
CA SER A 270 -6.36 1.33 -13.06
C SER A 270 -6.46 1.61 -11.57
N ALA A 271 -5.74 2.60 -11.12
CA ALA A 271 -5.75 3.07 -9.74
C ALA A 271 -5.59 4.60 -9.73
N ASP A 272 -5.98 5.24 -8.64
CA ASP A 272 -5.74 6.67 -8.49
C ASP A 272 -4.28 7.02 -8.77
N GLY A 273 -4.06 8.02 -9.63
CA GLY A 273 -2.73 8.44 -10.10
C GLY A 273 -2.17 7.69 -11.29
N SER A 274 -2.93 6.80 -11.88
CA SER A 274 -2.58 6.18 -13.16
C SER A 274 -3.31 6.88 -14.29
N GLU A 275 -2.56 7.33 -15.30
CA GLU A 275 -3.13 8.01 -16.47
C GLU A 275 -3.62 7.04 -17.56
N ILE A 276 -3.04 5.84 -17.62
CA ILE A 276 -3.29 4.85 -18.67
C ILE A 276 -3.81 3.56 -18.06
N PRO A 277 -4.91 3.00 -18.58
CA PRO A 277 -5.41 1.70 -18.16
C PRO A 277 -4.39 0.58 -18.39
N ALA A 278 -4.14 -0.23 -17.38
CA ALA A 278 -3.27 -1.39 -17.47
C ALA A 278 -4.07 -2.62 -17.95
N THR A 279 -3.53 -3.31 -18.95
CA THR A 279 -4.08 -4.57 -19.48
C THR A 279 -3.13 -5.75 -19.24
N THR A 280 -1.98 -5.51 -18.64
CA THR A 280 -0.99 -6.53 -18.31
C THR A 280 -0.71 -6.52 -16.81
N LEU A 281 -0.46 -7.70 -16.23
CA LEU A 281 -0.19 -7.83 -14.81
C LEU A 281 0.95 -6.93 -14.30
N PRO A 282 2.11 -6.84 -14.96
CA PRO A 282 3.18 -5.94 -14.48
C PRO A 282 2.77 -4.47 -14.45
N ALA A 283 2.00 -4.01 -15.45
CA ALA A 283 1.53 -2.62 -15.50
C ALA A 283 0.48 -2.36 -14.40
N ALA A 284 -0.39 -3.33 -14.11
CA ALA A 284 -1.38 -3.23 -13.04
C ALA A 284 -0.72 -3.18 -11.65
N LEU A 285 0.29 -4.03 -11.40
CA LEU A 285 1.07 -3.99 -10.17
C LEU A 285 1.82 -2.67 -10.00
N ASP A 286 2.30 -2.11 -11.09
CA ASP A 286 2.93 -0.80 -11.12
C ASP A 286 1.93 0.33 -10.76
N ALA A 287 0.71 0.26 -11.30
CA ALA A 287 -0.36 1.19 -10.95
C ALA A 287 -0.72 1.10 -9.45
N ILE A 288 -0.82 -0.12 -8.89
CA ILE A 288 -1.06 -0.32 -7.45
C ILE A 288 0.07 0.32 -6.62
N ALA A 289 1.33 0.11 -6.97
CA ALA A 289 2.45 0.69 -6.24
C ALA A 289 2.46 2.23 -6.29
N LYS A 290 2.09 2.81 -7.45
CA LYS A 290 2.01 4.27 -7.65
C LYS A 290 0.86 4.92 -6.89
N SER A 291 -0.27 4.24 -6.72
CA SER A 291 -1.51 4.84 -6.19
C SER A 291 -1.37 5.47 -4.81
N ARG A 292 -0.37 5.08 -4.04
CA ARG A 292 -0.09 5.69 -2.74
C ARG A 292 0.68 7.02 -2.79
N ALA A 293 1.38 7.30 -3.87
CA ALA A 293 2.19 8.52 -4.00
C ALA A 293 1.33 9.81 -4.13
N ILE A 294 0.01 9.66 -4.13
CA ILE A 294 -0.94 10.74 -4.38
C ILE A 294 -1.43 11.30 -3.06
N GLY A 295 -1.07 12.53 -2.77
CA GLY A 295 -1.49 13.23 -1.55
C GLY A 295 -2.99 13.58 -1.52
N ASN A 296 -3.61 13.75 -2.71
CA ASN A 296 -5.05 13.93 -2.85
C ASN A 296 -5.54 13.01 -3.97
N PRO A 297 -6.55 12.18 -3.74
CA PRO A 297 -7.18 11.38 -4.79
C PRO A 297 -7.65 12.30 -5.91
N LEU A 298 -7.37 11.94 -7.16
CA LEU A 298 -7.87 12.69 -8.31
C LEU A 298 -9.39 12.57 -8.38
N ASP A 299 -10.10 13.70 -8.30
CA ASP A 299 -11.57 13.73 -8.26
C ASP A 299 -12.24 13.05 -9.45
N TYR A 300 -11.55 12.90 -10.57
CA TYR A 300 -12.09 12.38 -11.85
C TYR A 300 -11.37 11.11 -12.36
N GLY A 301 -10.41 10.56 -11.64
CA GLY A 301 -9.60 9.43 -12.12
C GLY A 301 -10.44 8.21 -12.51
N LEU A 302 -11.46 7.87 -11.72
CA LEU A 302 -12.39 6.78 -12.04
C LEU A 302 -13.26 7.09 -13.28
N ASP A 303 -13.77 8.33 -13.41
CA ASP A 303 -14.59 8.76 -14.54
C ASP A 303 -13.78 8.72 -15.86
N ASP A 304 -12.56 9.21 -15.84
CA ASP A 304 -11.64 9.20 -16.98
C ASP A 304 -11.28 7.77 -17.40
N PHE A 305 -11.01 6.91 -16.42
CA PHE A 305 -10.76 5.49 -16.66
C PHE A 305 -11.94 4.78 -17.31
N LEU A 306 -13.15 5.00 -16.79
CA LEU A 306 -14.36 4.41 -17.36
C LEU A 306 -14.61 4.93 -18.78
N THR A 307 -14.40 6.22 -19.03
CA THR A 307 -14.55 6.80 -20.37
C THR A 307 -13.60 6.16 -21.40
N GLN A 308 -12.36 5.83 -20.96
CA GLN A 308 -11.35 5.22 -21.83
C GLN A 308 -11.56 3.70 -22.00
N SER A 309 -12.06 3.02 -20.98
CA SER A 309 -12.07 1.54 -20.91
C SER A 309 -13.40 0.91 -21.23
N VAL A 310 -14.51 1.64 -21.04
CA VAL A 310 -15.87 1.15 -21.29
C VAL A 310 -16.27 1.52 -22.71
N GLY A 311 -16.47 0.50 -23.56
CA GLY A 311 -17.03 0.69 -24.90
C GLY A 311 -18.55 0.94 -24.86
N GLN A 312 -19.16 1.10 -26.06
CA GLN A 312 -20.63 1.29 -26.20
C GLN A 312 -21.48 0.13 -25.65
N ALA A 313 -20.89 -1.05 -25.49
CA ALA A 313 -21.57 -2.25 -24.99
C ALA A 313 -21.69 -2.31 -23.45
N GLY A 314 -21.13 -1.35 -22.72
CA GLY A 314 -21.05 -1.39 -21.27
C GLY A 314 -19.93 -2.32 -20.77
N ALA A 315 -19.62 -2.23 -19.49
CA ALA A 315 -18.67 -3.10 -18.81
C ALA A 315 -19.09 -3.30 -17.35
N HIS A 316 -18.70 -4.42 -16.77
CA HIS A 316 -18.85 -4.62 -15.32
C HIS A 316 -17.65 -3.97 -14.62
N CYS A 317 -17.94 -3.01 -13.75
CA CYS A 317 -16.92 -2.26 -13.02
C CYS A 317 -16.77 -2.79 -11.60
N ILE A 318 -15.56 -3.24 -11.26
CA ILE A 318 -15.19 -3.69 -9.93
C ILE A 318 -14.34 -2.60 -9.28
N VAL A 319 -14.80 -2.07 -8.15
CA VAL A 319 -14.09 -1.02 -7.42
C VAL A 319 -13.54 -1.59 -6.13
N PHE A 320 -12.24 -1.44 -5.93
CA PHE A 320 -11.55 -1.79 -4.69
C PHE A 320 -11.39 -0.54 -3.83
N ALA A 321 -11.80 -0.59 -2.58
CA ALA A 321 -11.70 0.54 -1.65
C ALA A 321 -11.48 0.09 -0.20
N ALA A 322 -11.00 1.00 0.64
CA ALA A 322 -10.90 0.75 2.08
C ALA A 322 -12.30 0.69 2.73
N ALA A 323 -12.46 -0.18 3.72
CA ALA A 323 -13.73 -0.38 4.45
C ALA A 323 -14.00 0.72 5.48
N GLU A 324 -13.84 1.99 5.07
CA GLU A 324 -14.06 3.17 5.92
C GLU A 324 -14.69 4.32 5.11
N PHE A 325 -15.38 5.23 5.80
CA PHE A 325 -15.84 6.45 5.16
C PHE A 325 -14.65 7.36 4.86
N ALA A 326 -14.41 7.58 3.58
CA ALA A 326 -13.34 8.43 3.07
C ALA A 326 -13.85 9.22 1.85
N PRO A 327 -13.10 10.18 1.32
CA PRO A 327 -13.50 10.99 0.16
C PRO A 327 -13.87 10.16 -1.08
N TRP A 328 -13.35 8.94 -1.20
CA TRP A 328 -13.68 8.02 -2.29
C TRP A 328 -15.19 7.69 -2.38
N PHE A 329 -15.92 7.72 -1.26
CA PHE A 329 -17.36 7.40 -1.24
C PHE A 329 -18.17 8.42 -2.05
N GLU A 330 -17.91 9.71 -1.85
CA GLU A 330 -18.60 10.78 -2.60
C GLU A 330 -18.20 10.79 -4.07
N GLN A 331 -16.95 10.47 -4.37
CA GLN A 331 -16.45 10.30 -5.73
C GLN A 331 -17.18 9.15 -6.43
N LEU A 332 -17.22 7.97 -5.83
CA LEU A 332 -17.93 6.80 -6.36
C LEU A 332 -19.42 7.10 -6.61
N LYS A 333 -20.08 7.78 -5.69
CA LYS A 333 -21.50 8.17 -5.84
C LYS A 333 -21.71 9.09 -7.06
N LYS A 334 -20.84 10.06 -7.29
CA LYS A 334 -20.88 10.93 -8.45
C LYS A 334 -20.68 10.12 -9.74
N THR A 335 -19.70 9.22 -9.76
CA THR A 335 -19.40 8.38 -10.92
C THR A 335 -20.56 7.45 -11.28
N ILE A 336 -21.15 6.75 -10.31
CA ILE A 336 -22.31 5.88 -10.53
C ILE A 336 -23.50 6.67 -11.14
N SER A 337 -23.70 7.92 -10.73
CA SER A 337 -24.76 8.75 -11.30
C SER A 337 -24.51 9.16 -12.75
N ARG A 338 -23.26 9.19 -13.21
CA ARG A 338 -22.86 9.54 -14.58
C ARG A 338 -22.79 8.33 -15.52
N PHE A 339 -22.33 7.21 -15.00
CA PHE A 339 -22.14 5.98 -15.77
C PHE A 339 -23.16 4.93 -15.29
N PRO A 340 -24.32 4.82 -15.97
CA PRO A 340 -25.26 3.76 -15.66
C PRO A 340 -24.65 2.41 -16.11
N GLY A 341 -24.06 1.71 -15.17
CA GLY A 341 -23.43 0.41 -15.40
C GLY A 341 -23.58 -0.47 -14.17
N ARG A 342 -23.10 -1.72 -14.27
CA ARG A 342 -23.05 -2.63 -13.13
C ARG A 342 -21.77 -2.38 -12.34
N PHE A 343 -21.92 -1.93 -11.11
CA PHE A 343 -20.82 -1.71 -10.20
C PHE A 343 -20.82 -2.77 -9.09
N SER A 344 -19.70 -3.44 -8.91
CA SER A 344 -19.43 -4.28 -7.75
C SER A 344 -18.32 -3.66 -6.91
N LEU A 345 -18.50 -3.67 -5.61
CA LEU A 345 -17.53 -3.07 -4.69
C LEU A 345 -16.87 -4.13 -3.83
N VAL A 346 -15.56 -4.10 -3.77
CA VAL A 346 -14.75 -4.95 -2.90
C VAL A 346 -14.11 -4.05 -1.85
N LEU A 347 -14.68 -4.08 -0.65
CA LEU A 347 -14.15 -3.36 0.50
C LEU A 347 -13.12 -4.22 1.22
N ALA A 348 -12.01 -3.65 1.63
CA ALA A 348 -11.02 -4.37 2.39
C ALA A 348 -10.66 -3.67 3.71
N THR A 349 -10.40 -4.48 4.74
CA THR A 349 -10.03 -4.02 6.08
C THR A 349 -8.88 -4.83 6.64
N ASP A 350 -8.15 -4.27 7.60
CA ASP A 350 -7.09 -4.93 8.39
C ASP A 350 -7.59 -5.48 9.74
N GLY A 351 -8.84 -5.90 9.79
CA GLY A 351 -9.52 -6.39 10.98
C GLY A 351 -10.53 -5.39 11.52
N PHE A 352 -11.41 -5.86 12.37
CA PHE A 352 -12.41 -5.04 13.06
C PHE A 352 -11.92 -4.79 14.48
N ASN A 353 -11.68 -3.53 14.83
CA ASN A 353 -11.47 -3.18 16.24
C ASN A 353 -12.83 -3.26 16.94
N GLU A 354 -13.04 -4.32 17.69
CA GLU A 354 -13.97 -4.26 18.81
C GLU A 354 -13.31 -3.33 19.84
N THR A 355 -13.64 -2.06 19.79
CA THR A 355 -13.26 -1.12 20.84
C THR A 355 -13.93 -1.57 22.13
N GLU A 356 -13.29 -2.46 22.87
CA GLU A 356 -13.53 -2.50 24.31
C GLU A 356 -13.19 -1.11 24.82
N GLN A 357 -14.20 -0.39 25.25
CA GLN A 357 -14.03 0.92 25.88
C GLN A 357 -13.24 0.70 27.18
N LEU A 358 -11.91 0.68 27.07
CA LEU A 358 -11.03 0.65 28.22
C LEU A 358 -11.39 1.85 29.10
N LYS A 359 -11.78 1.59 30.35
CA LYS A 359 -12.11 2.63 31.33
C LYS A 359 -10.88 3.56 31.49
N LEU A 360 -11.11 4.83 31.70
CA LEU A 360 -10.07 5.87 31.79
C LEU A 360 -8.89 5.49 32.68
N TRP A 361 -9.11 4.78 33.78
CA TRP A 361 -8.05 4.31 34.68
C TRP A 361 -7.21 3.15 34.11
N GLN A 362 -7.81 2.30 33.25
CA GLN A 362 -7.08 1.24 32.55
C GLN A 362 -6.16 1.82 31.47
N ARG A 363 -6.56 2.92 30.81
CA ARG A 363 -5.69 3.68 29.90
C ARG A 363 -4.46 4.25 30.61
N LEU A 364 -4.60 4.68 31.85
CA LEU A 364 -3.50 5.25 32.65
C LEU A 364 -2.49 4.18 33.12
N LEU A 365 -2.97 2.97 33.44
CA LEU A 365 -2.14 1.87 33.96
C LEU A 365 -1.49 1.01 32.86
N LEU A 366 -2.09 0.95 31.66
CA LEU A 366 -1.60 0.12 30.56
C LEU A 366 -0.73 0.87 29.56
N GLN A 367 -0.44 2.14 29.81
CA GLN A 367 0.30 3.01 28.89
C GLN A 367 1.76 2.55 28.67
N ASP A 368 2.35 1.82 29.60
CA ASP A 368 3.77 1.42 29.53
C ASP A 368 4.03 0.06 28.86
N ALA A 369 3.06 -0.82 28.74
CA ALA A 369 3.23 -2.12 28.11
C ALA A 369 3.00 -2.11 26.57
N ALA A 370 2.22 -1.16 26.06
CA ALA A 370 1.86 -1.05 24.65
C ALA A 370 2.78 -0.10 23.85
N ALA A 371 3.72 0.57 24.50
CA ALA A 371 4.61 1.54 23.85
C ALA A 371 5.70 0.87 22.96
N GLY A 372 5.85 -0.44 23.03
CA GLY A 372 6.82 -1.21 22.24
C GLY A 372 6.28 -1.80 20.93
N GLU A 373 5.01 -2.08 20.84
CA GLU A 373 4.33 -2.48 19.62
C GLU A 373 3.40 -1.35 19.16
N LYS A 374 3.90 -0.50 18.29
CA LYS A 374 3.03 0.27 17.39
C LYS A 374 2.39 -0.74 16.43
N THR A 375 1.45 -1.51 16.93
CA THR A 375 0.43 -2.09 16.08
C THR A 375 -0.40 -0.91 15.60
N ASN A 376 -0.08 -0.41 14.43
CA ASN A 376 -0.99 0.39 13.63
C ASN A 376 -2.18 -0.52 13.30
N GLU A 377 -3.06 -0.71 14.27
CA GLU A 377 -4.33 -1.41 14.08
C GLU A 377 -5.26 -0.45 13.37
N PHE A 378 -5.08 -0.33 12.05
CA PHE A 378 -6.00 0.34 11.14
C PHE A 378 -7.22 -0.56 10.91
N GLY A 379 -7.99 -0.82 11.96
CA GLY A 379 -9.28 -1.48 11.88
C GLY A 379 -10.40 -0.45 12.01
N GLY A 380 -11.31 -0.39 11.04
CA GLY A 380 -12.52 0.43 11.13
C GLY A 380 -13.47 -0.07 12.23
N SER A 381 -14.31 0.81 12.77
CA SER A 381 -15.39 0.41 13.67
C SER A 381 -16.42 -0.44 12.91
N ARG A 382 -16.81 -1.60 13.46
CA ARG A 382 -17.87 -2.45 12.87
C ARG A 382 -19.19 -1.70 12.66
N ALA A 383 -19.51 -0.77 13.56
CA ALA A 383 -20.72 0.05 13.44
C ALA A 383 -20.68 1.01 12.25
N ASP A 384 -19.51 1.61 11.98
CA ASP A 384 -19.36 2.53 10.86
C ASP A 384 -19.32 1.77 9.53
N LEU A 385 -18.75 0.55 9.52
CA LEU A 385 -18.83 -0.32 8.35
C LEU A 385 -20.26 -0.71 8.02
N LEU A 386 -21.11 -1.03 9.00
CA LEU A 386 -22.52 -1.33 8.76
C LEU A 386 -23.27 -0.13 8.17
N LYS A 387 -22.99 1.11 8.62
CA LYS A 387 -23.53 2.32 8.02
C LYS A 387 -23.07 2.49 6.57
N LEU A 388 -21.78 2.25 6.30
CA LEU A 388 -21.22 2.30 4.96
C LEU A 388 -21.89 1.27 4.03
N LEU A 389 -22.02 0.02 4.48
CA LEU A 389 -22.68 -1.04 3.72
C LEU A 389 -24.15 -0.73 3.43
N THR A 390 -24.86 -0.14 4.41
CA THR A 390 -26.26 0.27 4.22
C THR A 390 -26.38 1.39 3.17
N ALA A 391 -25.46 2.36 3.18
CA ALA A 391 -25.43 3.44 2.20
C ALA A 391 -25.04 2.95 0.80
N LEU A 392 -24.15 1.96 0.70
CA LEU A 392 -23.70 1.36 -0.57
C LEU A 392 -24.74 0.41 -1.16
N GLY A 393 -25.47 -0.33 -0.36
CA GLY A 393 -26.46 -1.31 -0.83
C GLY A 393 -27.57 -0.73 -1.70
N GLN A 394 -27.74 0.60 -1.70
CA GLN A 394 -28.67 1.31 -2.59
C GLN A 394 -28.01 1.79 -3.89
N LEU A 395 -26.67 1.76 -3.97
CA LEU A 395 -25.91 2.36 -5.06
C LEU A 395 -25.23 1.31 -5.97
N VAL A 396 -24.86 0.17 -5.44
CA VAL A 396 -24.08 -0.85 -6.15
C VAL A 396 -24.81 -2.21 -6.17
N GLU A 397 -24.52 -3.02 -7.19
CA GLU A 397 -25.16 -4.34 -7.40
C GLU A 397 -24.73 -5.34 -6.32
N SER A 398 -23.44 -5.36 -6.00
CA SER A 398 -22.88 -6.26 -4.98
C SER A 398 -21.79 -5.57 -4.19
N THR A 399 -21.69 -5.91 -2.91
CA THR A 399 -20.61 -5.47 -2.03
C THR A 399 -20.05 -6.67 -1.30
N THR A 400 -18.75 -6.89 -1.44
CA THR A 400 -18.00 -7.92 -0.71
C THR A 400 -17.01 -7.24 0.23
N VAL A 401 -16.97 -7.68 1.48
CA VAL A 401 -16.00 -7.19 2.46
C VAL A 401 -14.95 -8.26 2.68
N VAL A 402 -13.68 -7.92 2.55
CA VAL A 402 -12.55 -8.83 2.74
C VAL A 402 -11.72 -8.37 3.92
N ASP A 403 -11.52 -9.22 4.88
CA ASP A 403 -10.59 -8.98 5.98
C ASP A 403 -9.21 -9.56 5.62
N ARG A 404 -8.23 -8.69 5.46
CA ARG A 404 -6.87 -9.06 5.11
C ARG A 404 -6.18 -9.91 6.19
N LYS A 405 -6.44 -9.64 7.49
CA LYS A 405 -5.80 -10.38 8.60
C LYS A 405 -6.29 -11.82 8.69
N THR A 406 -7.58 -12.06 8.53
CA THR A 406 -8.17 -13.41 8.63
C THR A 406 -8.32 -14.11 7.29
N GLY A 407 -8.28 -13.36 6.19
CA GLY A 407 -8.53 -13.85 4.84
C GLY A 407 -9.98 -14.30 4.63
N LEU A 408 -10.92 -13.80 5.43
CA LEU A 408 -12.34 -14.12 5.32
C LEU A 408 -13.04 -13.06 4.48
N SER A 409 -14.01 -13.52 3.67
CA SER A 409 -14.91 -12.65 2.90
C SER A 409 -16.30 -12.67 3.51
N PHE A 410 -16.97 -11.53 3.45
CA PHE A 410 -18.31 -11.30 4.00
C PHE A 410 -19.18 -10.62 2.95
N ASP A 411 -20.46 -10.94 2.96
CA ASP A 411 -21.48 -10.26 2.15
C ASP A 411 -21.90 -8.90 2.73
N GLN A 412 -22.86 -8.23 2.09
CA GLN A 412 -23.41 -6.94 2.52
C GLN A 412 -23.99 -6.99 3.95
N ASN A 413 -24.40 -8.16 4.43
CA ASN A 413 -24.96 -8.36 5.76
C ASN A 413 -23.92 -8.87 6.77
N LEU A 414 -22.63 -8.81 6.42
CA LEU A 414 -21.52 -9.35 7.20
C LEU A 414 -21.67 -10.84 7.53
N ARG A 415 -22.30 -11.61 6.64
CA ARG A 415 -22.31 -13.07 6.69
C ARG A 415 -21.10 -13.59 5.92
N LYS A 416 -20.47 -14.60 6.46
CA LYS A 416 -19.30 -15.23 5.82
C LYS A 416 -19.73 -15.89 4.50
N VAL A 417 -19.00 -15.55 3.44
CA VAL A 417 -19.14 -16.13 2.10
C VAL A 417 -18.12 -17.23 1.89
#